data_3298e54c89cc1a592924f7779f0f2087
#
_entry.id   3298e54c89cc1a592924f7779f0f2087
#
_cell.length_a   1.000
_cell.length_b   1.000
_cell.length_c   1.000
_cell.angle_alpha   90.00
_cell.angle_beta   90.00
_cell.angle_gamma   90.00
#
_symmetry.space_group_name_H-M   'P 1'
#
loop_
_entity.id
_entity.type
_entity.pdbx_description
1 polymer ?
#
loop_
_entity_poly.entity_id
_entity_poly.type
_entity_poly.pdbx_seq_one_letter_code
_entity_poly.pdbx_strand_id
1 'polypeptide(L)'
;MLDEDPAVSKMIRVTQLFRYPVKSFSPQSVDELTTENGRLVGDRVFAFRLTNRGDLNDWSWQRKHNYVALANTPGVAKLEVAFDEQERTLSIVERESGSTVGVAHVDDPDQRVSLAGAVEEFVRNLDINSISGDPESTPLVLVGDGRHSVFHDSEDGGVTLYGEESIRGLSDHMEADVDGLRFRANVVIEGAGAFEEISWTGELTIGSVRFNAVKPVVRCLATHTNPESGERDLDVMTALQTANGITPPTFSLWLEPVEKDQTSTIRVGDEVKLLSK
;
A
#
# COMPACT_ATOMS: atom_id res chain seq x y z
N MET A 1 3.86 14.37 48.22
CA MET A 1 2.68 13.81 47.54
C MET A 1 2.48 14.76 46.36
N LEU A 2 3.12 14.40 45.24
CA LEU A 2 2.94 15.15 44.00
C LEU A 2 1.76 14.48 43.30
N ASP A 3 0.69 15.24 43.10
CA ASP A 3 -0.48 14.84 42.33
C ASP A 3 0.01 14.43 40.92
N GLU A 4 -0.13 13.17 40.58
CA GLU A 4 -0.05 12.71 39.21
C GLU A 4 -1.23 13.38 38.48
N ASP A 5 -0.89 14.24 37.53
CA ASP A 5 -1.83 14.86 36.59
C ASP A 5 -2.61 13.75 35.90
N PRO A 6 -3.96 13.79 35.85
CA PRO A 6 -4.73 12.77 35.19
C PRO A 6 -4.28 12.74 33.73
N ALA A 7 -3.82 11.57 33.28
CA ALA A 7 -3.33 11.32 31.93
C ALA A 7 -4.25 12.01 30.91
N VAL A 8 -3.78 13.09 30.31
CA VAL A 8 -4.42 13.67 29.13
C VAL A 8 -4.42 12.54 28.09
N SER A 9 -5.59 11.97 27.85
CA SER A 9 -5.76 10.98 26.80
C SER A 9 -5.20 11.57 25.51
N LYS A 10 -4.05 11.08 25.07
CA LYS A 10 -3.38 11.60 23.89
C LYS A 10 -4.32 11.40 22.71
N MET A 11 -4.71 12.49 22.05
CA MET A 11 -5.61 12.43 20.90
C MET A 11 -4.91 11.68 19.76
N ILE A 12 -5.54 10.60 19.28
CA ILE A 12 -5.05 9.88 18.12
C ILE A 12 -5.59 10.57 16.87
N ARG A 13 -4.74 10.86 15.90
CA ARG A 13 -5.14 11.55 14.67
C ARG A 13 -4.38 11.06 13.44
N VAL A 14 -4.97 11.27 12.27
CA VAL A 14 -4.37 10.99 10.97
C VAL A 14 -3.30 12.04 10.67
N THR A 15 -2.08 11.59 10.37
CA THR A 15 -0.96 12.46 9.97
C THR A 15 -0.68 12.40 8.48
N GLN A 16 -0.87 11.23 7.84
CA GLN A 16 -0.62 11.06 6.41
C GLN A 16 -1.63 10.08 5.81
N LEU A 17 -1.95 10.32 4.55
CA LEU A 17 -2.81 9.45 3.75
C LEU A 17 -2.12 9.10 2.43
N PHE A 18 -2.22 7.82 2.05
CA PHE A 18 -1.64 7.30 0.82
C PHE A 18 -2.62 6.46 0.05
N ARG A 19 -2.60 6.58 -1.28
CA ARG A 19 -3.18 5.60 -2.19
C ARG A 19 -2.09 5.04 -3.09
N TYR A 20 -2.29 3.85 -3.60
CA TYR A 20 -1.35 3.13 -4.45
C TYR A 20 -2.04 2.77 -5.75
N PRO A 21 -2.07 3.64 -6.77
CA PRO A 21 -2.86 3.40 -7.98
C PRO A 21 -2.48 2.10 -8.68
N VAL A 22 -1.18 1.76 -8.69
CA VAL A 22 -0.66 0.54 -9.32
C VAL A 22 -0.16 -0.42 -8.24
N LYS A 23 -0.58 -1.69 -8.34
CA LYS A 23 -0.10 -2.76 -7.46
C LYS A 23 1.42 -2.77 -7.41
N SER A 24 1.99 -2.75 -6.21
CA SER A 24 3.43 -2.84 -5.91
C SER A 24 4.29 -1.61 -6.25
N PHE A 25 3.76 -0.62 -6.94
CA PHE A 25 4.48 0.62 -7.26
C PHE A 25 4.36 1.66 -6.13
N SER A 26 4.97 2.83 -6.31
CA SER A 26 5.00 3.89 -5.30
C SER A 26 3.61 4.39 -4.89
N PRO A 27 3.48 4.97 -3.69
CA PRO A 27 2.25 5.66 -3.29
C PRO A 27 2.12 7.02 -3.97
N GLN A 28 0.87 7.53 -3.97
CA GLN A 28 0.56 8.94 -4.04
C GLN A 28 0.15 9.42 -2.64
N SER A 29 0.81 10.45 -2.13
CA SER A 29 0.36 11.16 -0.94
C SER A 29 -0.85 12.02 -1.30
N VAL A 30 -1.87 12.02 -0.45
CA VAL A 30 -3.11 12.76 -0.66
C VAL A 30 -3.60 13.36 0.66
N ASP A 31 -4.39 14.43 0.58
CA ASP A 31 -4.96 15.08 1.76
C ASP A 31 -6.26 14.40 2.23
N GLU A 32 -6.89 13.63 1.33
CA GLU A 32 -8.11 12.89 1.62
C GLU A 32 -8.16 11.54 0.89
N LEU A 33 -8.85 10.56 1.49
CA LEU A 33 -9.17 9.26 0.90
C LEU A 33 -10.67 9.05 0.93
N THR A 34 -11.23 8.72 -0.22
CA THR A 34 -12.65 8.41 -0.36
C THR A 34 -12.86 6.90 -0.44
N THR A 35 -13.82 6.40 0.34
CA THR A 35 -14.31 5.02 0.23
C THR A 35 -15.59 4.99 -0.59
N GLU A 36 -15.68 4.02 -1.49
CA GLU A 36 -16.86 3.72 -2.28
C GLU A 36 -16.99 2.20 -2.43
N ASN A 37 -18.19 1.66 -2.24
CA ASN A 37 -18.42 0.21 -2.27
C ASN A 37 -17.47 -0.59 -1.35
N GLY A 38 -17.12 -0.01 -0.18
CA GLY A 38 -16.22 -0.61 0.81
C GLY A 38 -14.74 -0.57 0.45
N ARG A 39 -14.33 0.11 -0.62
CA ARG A 39 -12.95 0.20 -1.12
C ARG A 39 -12.50 1.63 -1.29
N LEU A 40 -11.18 1.86 -1.28
CA LEU A 40 -10.61 3.18 -1.55
C LEU A 40 -10.63 3.47 -3.06
N VAL A 41 -11.12 4.66 -3.40
CA VAL A 41 -11.11 5.18 -4.78
C VAL A 41 -9.67 5.44 -5.21
N GLY A 42 -9.32 5.01 -6.43
CA GLY A 42 -7.98 5.20 -7.01
C GLY A 42 -6.87 4.33 -6.39
N ASP A 43 -7.19 3.41 -5.46
CA ASP A 43 -6.23 2.55 -4.78
C ASP A 43 -6.22 1.15 -5.41
N ARG A 44 -5.04 0.65 -5.86
CA ARG A 44 -4.83 -0.66 -6.51
C ARG A 44 -5.81 -0.90 -7.67
N VAL A 45 -6.01 0.12 -8.49
CA VAL A 45 -6.90 0.11 -9.66
C VAL A 45 -6.19 -0.38 -10.94
N PHE A 46 -4.86 -0.54 -10.88
CA PHE A 46 -4.03 -1.09 -11.95
C PHE A 46 -3.02 -2.10 -11.44
N ALA A 47 -2.56 -2.98 -12.35
CA ALA A 47 -1.40 -3.84 -12.16
C ALA A 47 -0.72 -4.15 -13.50
N PHE A 48 0.58 -4.45 -13.47
CA PHE A 48 1.31 -5.02 -14.61
C PHE A 48 1.30 -6.54 -14.48
N ARG A 49 0.58 -7.21 -15.38
CA ARG A 49 0.34 -8.66 -15.34
C ARG A 49 1.31 -9.39 -16.25
N LEU A 50 1.75 -10.57 -15.79
CA LEU A 50 2.52 -11.53 -16.57
C LEU A 50 1.58 -12.27 -17.53
N THR A 51 1.88 -12.30 -18.84
CA THR A 51 0.99 -12.80 -19.88
C THR A 51 0.61 -14.27 -19.71
N ASN A 52 1.54 -15.09 -19.23
CA ASN A 52 1.32 -16.54 -19.04
C ASN A 52 0.63 -16.88 -17.70
N ARG A 53 0.13 -15.91 -16.95
CA ARG A 53 -0.48 -16.10 -15.63
C ARG A 53 -1.98 -15.84 -15.66
N GLY A 54 -2.74 -16.85 -16.07
CA GLY A 54 -4.20 -16.81 -16.12
C GLY A 54 -4.80 -16.00 -17.27
N ASP A 55 -6.12 -15.79 -17.25
CA ASP A 55 -6.84 -15.04 -18.27
C ASP A 55 -6.63 -13.53 -18.08
N LEU A 56 -6.11 -12.87 -19.12
CA LEU A 56 -5.85 -11.41 -19.10
C LEU A 56 -7.14 -10.56 -19.05
N ASN A 57 -8.27 -11.14 -19.45
CA ASN A 57 -9.58 -10.49 -19.41
C ASN A 57 -10.29 -10.69 -18.06
N ASP A 58 -9.78 -11.59 -17.22
CA ASP A 58 -10.29 -11.81 -15.87
C ASP A 58 -9.66 -10.78 -14.92
N TRP A 59 -10.45 -9.75 -14.52
CA TRP A 59 -10.07 -8.74 -13.56
C TRP A 59 -10.57 -9.04 -12.15
N SER A 60 -11.03 -10.27 -11.90
CA SER A 60 -11.25 -10.74 -10.54
C SER A 60 -9.95 -10.75 -9.75
N TRP A 61 -10.06 -10.84 -8.42
CA TRP A 61 -8.88 -10.93 -7.57
C TRP A 61 -8.02 -12.14 -7.94
N GLN A 62 -6.72 -11.90 -8.04
CA GLN A 62 -5.70 -12.90 -8.38
C GLN A 62 -4.52 -12.78 -7.41
N ARG A 63 -3.82 -13.91 -7.22
CA ARG A 63 -2.62 -13.95 -6.38
C ARG A 63 -1.50 -13.06 -6.93
N LYS A 64 -0.72 -12.45 -6.03
CA LYS A 64 0.35 -11.50 -6.37
C LYS A 64 1.42 -12.02 -7.34
N HIS A 65 1.64 -13.35 -7.41
CA HIS A 65 2.63 -13.92 -8.34
C HIS A 65 2.22 -13.84 -9.82
N ASN A 66 0.98 -13.46 -10.11
CA ASN A 66 0.51 -13.20 -11.47
C ASN A 66 0.93 -11.82 -11.99
N TYR A 67 1.55 -11.01 -11.14
CA TYR A 67 1.89 -9.62 -11.44
C TYR A 67 3.37 -9.32 -11.15
N VAL A 68 3.86 -8.26 -11.76
CA VAL A 68 5.08 -7.59 -11.28
C VAL A 68 4.81 -7.08 -9.87
N ALA A 69 5.55 -7.59 -8.90
CA ALA A 69 5.31 -7.30 -7.49
C ALA A 69 6.63 -7.09 -6.73
N LEU A 70 6.63 -6.23 -5.67
CA LEU A 70 7.82 -5.98 -4.85
C LEU A 70 8.46 -7.27 -4.28
N ALA A 71 7.65 -8.31 -4.07
CA ALA A 71 8.15 -9.59 -3.57
C ALA A 71 9.03 -10.35 -4.59
N ASN A 72 8.82 -10.13 -5.90
CA ASN A 72 9.56 -10.79 -6.98
C ASN A 72 10.36 -9.82 -7.85
N THR A 73 10.09 -8.52 -7.76
CA THR A 73 10.72 -7.45 -8.55
C THR A 73 10.88 -6.21 -7.69
N PRO A 74 11.78 -6.23 -6.68
CA PRO A 74 11.87 -5.15 -5.70
C PRO A 74 12.24 -3.81 -6.32
N GLY A 75 13.03 -3.79 -7.40
CA GLY A 75 13.46 -2.58 -8.09
C GLY A 75 12.33 -1.73 -8.69
N VAL A 76 11.07 -2.22 -8.77
CA VAL A 76 9.95 -1.35 -9.19
C VAL A 76 9.61 -0.27 -8.15
N ALA A 77 10.15 -0.34 -6.94
CA ALA A 77 10.07 0.73 -5.97
C ALA A 77 10.74 2.03 -6.45
N LYS A 78 11.72 1.94 -7.37
CA LYS A 78 12.35 3.11 -8.01
C LYS A 78 11.41 3.91 -8.91
N LEU A 79 10.25 3.34 -9.25
CA LEU A 79 9.30 3.97 -10.16
C LEU A 79 8.24 4.76 -9.37
N GLU A 80 8.21 6.06 -9.62
CA GLU A 80 7.15 6.95 -9.13
C GLU A 80 5.95 6.88 -10.07
N VAL A 81 4.77 6.74 -9.46
CA VAL A 81 3.51 6.64 -10.17
C VAL A 81 2.62 7.81 -9.81
N ALA A 82 2.05 8.45 -10.82
CA ALA A 82 0.95 9.38 -10.66
C ALA A 82 -0.22 8.98 -11.57
N PHE A 83 -1.40 8.90 -10.98
CA PHE A 83 -2.65 8.68 -11.70
C PHE A 83 -3.58 9.86 -11.48
N ASP A 84 -3.87 10.56 -12.56
CA ASP A 84 -4.90 11.59 -12.62
C ASP A 84 -6.22 10.95 -13.04
N GLU A 85 -7.18 10.91 -12.11
CA GLU A 85 -8.49 10.29 -12.34
C GLU A 85 -9.38 11.12 -13.29
N GLN A 86 -9.22 12.44 -13.29
CA GLN A 86 -10.03 13.34 -14.14
C GLN A 86 -9.55 13.26 -15.58
N GLU A 87 -8.24 13.41 -15.78
CA GLU A 87 -7.59 13.32 -17.09
C GLU A 87 -7.39 11.89 -17.57
N ARG A 88 -7.71 10.89 -16.73
CA ARG A 88 -7.53 9.47 -17.03
C ARG A 88 -6.10 9.13 -17.47
N THR A 89 -5.10 9.81 -16.90
CA THR A 89 -3.70 9.70 -17.28
C THR A 89 -2.87 9.04 -16.19
N LEU A 90 -2.19 7.94 -16.55
CA LEU A 90 -1.22 7.25 -15.73
C LEU A 90 0.19 7.59 -16.20
N SER A 91 1.01 8.18 -15.34
CA SER A 91 2.41 8.49 -15.62
C SER A 91 3.34 7.72 -14.68
N ILE A 92 4.47 7.28 -15.21
CA ILE A 92 5.52 6.56 -14.48
C ILE A 92 6.85 7.22 -14.78
N VAL A 93 7.59 7.57 -13.72
CA VAL A 93 8.89 8.25 -13.77
C VAL A 93 9.88 7.44 -12.95
N GLU A 94 11.10 7.29 -13.42
CA GLU A 94 12.19 6.75 -12.62
C GLU A 94 12.69 7.82 -11.65
N ARG A 95 12.64 7.53 -10.35
CA ARG A 95 12.92 8.47 -9.26
C ARG A 95 14.33 9.07 -9.35
N GLU A 96 15.34 8.23 -9.54
CA GLU A 96 16.75 8.63 -9.47
C GLU A 96 17.14 9.56 -10.63
N SER A 97 16.74 9.22 -11.85
CA SER A 97 17.08 10.00 -13.05
C SER A 97 16.08 11.11 -13.35
N GLY A 98 14.87 11.06 -12.77
CA GLY A 98 13.75 11.92 -13.15
C GLY A 98 13.22 11.64 -14.56
N SER A 99 13.67 10.56 -15.21
CA SER A 99 13.29 10.23 -16.58
C SER A 99 11.89 9.65 -16.63
N THR A 100 11.08 10.12 -17.56
CA THR A 100 9.76 9.54 -17.81
C THR A 100 9.92 8.15 -18.43
N VAL A 101 9.47 7.12 -17.74
CA VAL A 101 9.40 5.74 -18.25
C VAL A 101 8.26 5.63 -19.24
N GLY A 102 7.09 6.21 -18.93
CA GLY A 102 5.99 6.27 -19.85
C GLY A 102 4.77 7.00 -19.30
N VAL A 103 3.89 7.40 -20.21
CA VAL A 103 2.60 8.03 -19.92
C VAL A 103 1.54 7.38 -20.80
N ALA A 104 0.36 7.14 -20.23
CA ALA A 104 -0.77 6.61 -20.98
C ALA A 104 -2.09 7.23 -20.52
N HIS A 105 -2.92 7.63 -21.50
CA HIS A 105 -4.35 7.77 -21.26
C HIS A 105 -4.92 6.35 -21.13
N VAL A 106 -5.44 6.01 -19.94
CA VAL A 106 -5.74 4.62 -19.59
C VAL A 106 -6.95 4.03 -20.34
N ASP A 107 -7.71 4.84 -21.03
CA ASP A 107 -8.81 4.38 -21.89
C ASP A 107 -8.35 4.18 -23.36
N ASP A 108 -7.07 4.48 -23.70
CA ASP A 108 -6.46 4.26 -25.00
C ASP A 108 -5.64 2.95 -24.99
N PRO A 109 -6.08 1.90 -25.76
CA PRO A 109 -5.40 0.61 -25.74
C PRO A 109 -3.95 0.66 -26.24
N ASP A 110 -3.64 1.49 -27.22
CA ASP A 110 -2.29 1.58 -27.80
C ASP A 110 -1.32 2.24 -26.84
N GLN A 111 -1.78 3.27 -26.11
CA GLN A 111 -0.97 3.91 -25.07
C GLN A 111 -0.74 2.96 -23.88
N ARG A 112 -1.73 2.15 -23.50
CA ARG A 112 -1.56 1.11 -22.47
C ARG A 112 -0.50 0.09 -22.85
N VAL A 113 -0.52 -0.37 -24.10
CA VAL A 113 0.50 -1.31 -24.63
C VAL A 113 1.89 -0.65 -24.61
N SER A 114 1.98 0.60 -25.04
CA SER A 114 3.24 1.36 -25.04
C SER A 114 3.80 1.53 -23.62
N LEU A 115 2.95 1.90 -22.66
CA LEU A 115 3.36 2.03 -21.25
C LEU A 115 3.79 0.69 -20.66
N ALA A 116 3.06 -0.40 -20.94
CA ALA A 116 3.42 -1.73 -20.47
C ALA A 116 4.77 -2.18 -21.04
N GLY A 117 5.04 -1.91 -22.32
CA GLY A 117 6.34 -2.18 -22.96
C GLY A 117 7.50 -1.40 -22.33
N ALA A 118 7.29 -0.13 -22.02
CA ALA A 118 8.30 0.69 -21.34
C ALA A 118 8.62 0.19 -19.92
N VAL A 119 7.58 -0.21 -19.16
CA VAL A 119 7.77 -0.81 -17.83
C VAL A 119 8.44 -2.19 -17.95
N GLU A 120 8.12 -2.99 -18.97
CA GLU A 120 8.79 -4.27 -19.21
C GLU A 120 10.28 -4.08 -19.48
N GLU A 121 10.65 -3.09 -20.30
CA GLU A 121 12.06 -2.77 -20.58
C GLU A 121 12.80 -2.37 -19.29
N PHE A 122 12.19 -1.52 -18.46
CA PHE A 122 12.75 -1.17 -17.15
C PHE A 122 12.94 -2.42 -16.26
N VAL A 123 11.92 -3.27 -16.15
CA VAL A 123 11.95 -4.50 -15.34
C VAL A 123 13.02 -5.48 -15.83
N ARG A 124 13.22 -5.62 -17.14
CA ARG A 124 14.28 -6.50 -17.72
C ARG A 124 15.68 -6.09 -17.30
N ASN A 125 15.92 -4.81 -17.05
CA ASN A 125 17.22 -4.27 -16.66
C ASN A 125 17.49 -4.37 -15.15
N LEU A 126 16.54 -4.86 -14.35
CA LEU A 126 16.73 -5.08 -12.92
C LEU A 126 17.39 -6.44 -12.65
N ASP A 127 18.31 -6.50 -11.69
CA ASP A 127 19.00 -7.73 -11.28
C ASP A 127 18.02 -8.81 -10.76
N ILE A 128 17.00 -8.37 -10.00
CA ILE A 128 15.95 -9.25 -9.48
C ILE A 128 14.62 -8.83 -10.11
N ASN A 129 14.08 -9.71 -10.95
CA ASN A 129 12.82 -9.44 -11.63
C ASN A 129 12.03 -10.71 -11.92
N SER A 130 10.73 -10.54 -12.17
CA SER A 130 9.76 -11.62 -12.37
C SER A 130 9.72 -12.21 -13.79
N ILE A 131 10.45 -11.61 -14.75
CA ILE A 131 10.40 -11.99 -16.17
C ILE A 131 11.68 -12.63 -16.68
N SER A 132 12.82 -12.43 -16.01
CA SER A 132 14.10 -13.09 -16.36
C SER A 132 14.02 -14.59 -16.04
N GLY A 133 14.13 -15.41 -17.05
CA GLY A 133 14.01 -16.87 -16.91
C GLY A 133 12.63 -17.45 -17.24
N ASP A 134 11.64 -16.61 -17.53
CA ASP A 134 10.31 -17.01 -17.99
C ASP A 134 9.88 -16.17 -19.21
N PRO A 135 10.42 -16.47 -20.42
CA PRO A 135 10.12 -15.70 -21.63
C PRO A 135 8.62 -15.65 -21.99
N GLU A 136 7.84 -16.64 -21.56
CA GLU A 136 6.40 -16.69 -21.81
C GLU A 136 5.62 -15.71 -20.92
N SER A 137 6.27 -15.13 -19.90
CA SER A 137 5.66 -14.14 -19.00
C SER A 137 5.44 -12.76 -19.66
N THR A 138 6.00 -12.56 -20.85
CA THR A 138 5.95 -11.29 -21.59
C THR A 138 5.23 -11.45 -22.94
N PRO A 139 4.70 -10.35 -23.54
CA PRO A 139 4.77 -8.96 -23.05
C PRO A 139 4.00 -8.75 -21.75
N LEU A 140 4.42 -7.77 -20.92
CA LEU A 140 3.62 -7.34 -19.79
C LEU A 140 2.32 -6.69 -20.27
N VAL A 141 1.26 -6.85 -19.49
CA VAL A 141 -0.03 -6.20 -19.79
C VAL A 141 -0.46 -5.32 -18.63
N LEU A 142 -0.75 -4.04 -18.92
CA LEU A 142 -1.39 -3.15 -17.96
C LEU A 142 -2.87 -3.52 -17.84
N VAL A 143 -3.27 -4.12 -16.73
CA VAL A 143 -4.66 -4.51 -16.43
C VAL A 143 -5.30 -3.54 -15.45
N GLY A 144 -6.64 -3.50 -15.45
CA GLY A 144 -7.43 -2.60 -14.63
C GLY A 144 -8.00 -1.43 -15.42
N ASP A 145 -9.04 -0.81 -14.88
CA ASP A 145 -9.78 0.28 -15.56
C ASP A 145 -9.57 1.65 -14.90
N GLY A 146 -8.76 1.71 -13.82
CA GLY A 146 -8.54 2.94 -13.07
C GLY A 146 -9.74 3.38 -12.23
N ARG A 147 -10.74 2.52 -12.03
CA ARG A 147 -11.95 2.79 -11.24
C ARG A 147 -12.16 1.74 -10.15
N HIS A 148 -12.08 0.46 -10.54
CA HIS A 148 -12.31 -0.65 -9.62
C HIS A 148 -11.03 -1.05 -8.90
N SER A 149 -11.03 -0.91 -7.58
CA SER A 149 -9.92 -1.26 -6.68
C SER A 149 -9.90 -2.78 -6.44
N VAL A 150 -9.19 -3.54 -7.29
CA VAL A 150 -9.22 -5.03 -7.28
C VAL A 150 -7.86 -5.68 -7.09
N PHE A 151 -6.74 -4.95 -7.27
CA PHE A 151 -5.40 -5.54 -7.27
C PHE A 151 -4.73 -5.57 -5.88
N HIS A 152 -5.51 -5.75 -4.83
CA HIS A 152 -5.01 -5.93 -3.46
C HIS A 152 -4.32 -7.27 -3.25
N ASP A 153 -3.58 -7.40 -2.14
CA ASP A 153 -3.01 -8.71 -1.72
C ASP A 153 -4.07 -9.61 -1.05
N SER A 154 -5.17 -9.04 -0.57
CA SER A 154 -6.38 -9.75 -0.13
C SER A 154 -7.53 -9.51 -1.10
N GLU A 155 -8.38 -10.53 -1.29
CA GLU A 155 -9.58 -10.44 -2.13
C GLU A 155 -10.57 -9.38 -1.61
N ASP A 156 -10.69 -9.26 -0.30
CA ASP A 156 -11.64 -8.33 0.32
C ASP A 156 -11.24 -6.86 0.14
N GLY A 157 -9.96 -6.57 -0.20
CA GLY A 157 -9.45 -5.21 -0.24
C GLY A 157 -9.32 -4.63 1.17
N GLY A 158 -9.79 -3.39 1.38
CA GLY A 158 -9.83 -2.72 2.67
C GLY A 158 -8.79 -1.61 2.82
N VAL A 159 -8.84 -0.95 3.97
CA VAL A 159 -7.96 0.16 4.35
C VAL A 159 -6.96 -0.36 5.37
N THR A 160 -5.69 0.01 5.23
CA THR A 160 -4.68 -0.37 6.21
C THR A 160 -4.13 0.84 6.94
N LEU A 161 -3.91 0.70 8.25
CA LEU A 161 -3.50 1.76 9.16
C LEU A 161 -2.31 1.31 10.01
N TYR A 162 -1.34 2.22 10.27
CA TYR A 162 -0.33 2.04 11.31
C TYR A 162 -0.05 3.35 12.06
N GLY A 163 0.51 3.23 13.26
CA GLY A 163 0.98 4.34 14.08
C GLY A 163 2.44 4.72 13.80
N GLU A 164 2.76 6.01 13.77
CA GLU A 164 4.14 6.51 13.68
C GLU A 164 5.00 5.98 14.84
N GLU A 165 4.38 5.82 16.02
CA GLU A 165 5.02 5.25 17.20
C GLU A 165 5.47 3.81 16.95
N SER A 166 4.72 3.05 16.14
CA SER A 166 5.08 1.68 15.76
C SER A 166 6.29 1.64 14.83
N ILE A 167 6.40 2.62 13.91
CA ILE A 167 7.60 2.78 13.08
C ILE A 167 8.79 3.17 13.92
N ARG A 168 8.64 4.14 14.83
CA ARG A 168 9.72 4.51 15.76
C ARG A 168 10.17 3.33 16.62
N GLY A 169 9.23 2.59 17.21
CA GLY A 169 9.53 1.40 18.00
C GLY A 169 10.26 0.30 17.22
N LEU A 170 9.91 0.12 15.93
CA LEU A 170 10.61 -0.82 15.05
C LEU A 170 12.01 -0.31 14.69
N SER A 171 12.16 0.98 14.38
CA SER A 171 13.45 1.60 14.07
C SER A 171 14.42 1.52 15.26
N ASP A 172 13.94 1.82 16.46
CA ASP A 172 14.71 1.69 17.70
C ASP A 172 15.16 0.23 17.93
N HIS A 173 14.26 -0.73 17.70
CA HIS A 173 14.57 -2.16 17.84
C HIS A 173 15.62 -2.64 16.84
N MET A 174 15.58 -2.11 15.61
CA MET A 174 16.51 -2.47 14.53
C MET A 174 17.82 -1.68 14.57
N GLU A 175 17.90 -0.63 15.39
CA GLU A 175 18.99 0.36 15.36
C GLU A 175 19.22 0.92 13.92
N ALA A 176 18.12 1.08 13.18
CA ALA A 176 18.12 1.52 11.79
C ALA A 176 16.87 2.36 11.49
N ASP A 177 16.97 3.29 10.54
CA ASP A 177 15.82 4.07 10.08
C ASP A 177 14.91 3.21 9.20
N VAL A 178 13.70 2.94 9.67
CA VAL A 178 12.70 2.14 8.97
C VAL A 178 11.66 3.07 8.35
N ASP A 179 11.67 3.18 7.04
CA ASP A 179 10.64 3.92 6.31
C ASP A 179 9.29 3.17 6.37
N GLY A 180 8.24 3.87 6.87
CA GLY A 180 6.89 3.33 6.98
C GLY A 180 6.24 2.95 5.64
N LEU A 181 6.69 3.52 4.51
CA LEU A 181 6.20 3.17 3.17
C LEU A 181 6.50 1.72 2.77
N ARG A 182 7.43 1.03 3.45
CA ARG A 182 7.66 -0.43 3.30
C ARG A 182 6.39 -1.24 3.56
N PHE A 183 5.52 -0.74 4.42
CA PHE A 183 4.29 -1.42 4.83
C PHE A 183 3.09 -1.10 3.93
N ARG A 184 3.21 -0.10 3.05
CA ARG A 184 2.20 0.23 2.04
C ARG A 184 0.80 0.42 2.62
N ALA A 185 0.73 1.04 3.81
CA ALA A 185 -0.54 1.37 4.43
C ALA A 185 -1.16 2.63 3.81
N ASN A 186 -2.47 2.76 3.97
CA ASN A 186 -3.24 3.89 3.44
C ASN A 186 -3.31 5.03 4.43
N VAL A 187 -3.34 4.72 5.74
CA VAL A 187 -3.53 5.68 6.83
C VAL A 187 -2.36 5.59 7.79
N VAL A 188 -1.74 6.73 8.09
CA VAL A 188 -0.75 6.87 9.14
C VAL A 188 -1.35 7.73 10.24
N ILE A 189 -1.20 7.28 11.48
CA ILE A 189 -1.70 7.99 12.66
C ILE A 189 -0.58 8.30 13.64
N GLU A 190 -0.78 9.30 14.47
CA GLU A 190 0.03 9.55 15.66
C GLU A 190 -0.83 9.52 16.93
N GLY A 191 -0.20 9.37 18.07
CA GLY A 191 -0.86 9.45 19.37
C GLY A 191 -1.18 8.13 20.02
N ALA A 192 -1.11 7.00 19.28
CA ALA A 192 -1.19 5.65 19.82
C ALA A 192 0.17 5.23 20.44
N GLY A 193 0.18 4.19 21.27
CA GLY A 193 1.42 3.53 21.70
C GLY A 193 2.05 2.70 20.58
N ALA A 194 3.34 2.39 20.69
CA ALA A 194 4.02 1.54 19.71
C ALA A 194 3.33 0.16 19.62
N PHE A 195 2.94 -0.24 18.41
CA PHE A 195 2.20 -1.47 18.09
C PHE A 195 0.82 -1.59 18.75
N GLU A 196 0.29 -0.50 19.32
CA GLU A 196 -1.01 -0.53 19.99
C GLU A 196 -2.15 -0.79 19.00
N GLU A 197 -2.10 -0.19 17.81
CA GLU A 197 -3.12 -0.30 16.77
C GLU A 197 -3.37 -1.74 16.32
N ILE A 198 -2.36 -2.61 16.35
CA ILE A 198 -2.54 -4.02 15.96
C ILE A 198 -3.32 -4.86 16.98
N SER A 199 -3.55 -4.32 18.18
CA SER A 199 -4.39 -4.93 19.22
C SER A 199 -5.84 -4.48 19.20
N TRP A 200 -6.16 -3.43 18.42
CA TRP A 200 -7.52 -2.88 18.39
C TRP A 200 -8.52 -3.85 17.80
N THR A 201 -9.70 -3.91 18.41
CA THR A 201 -10.81 -4.77 18.02
C THR A 201 -12.14 -4.01 18.11
N GLY A 202 -13.14 -4.45 17.36
CA GLY A 202 -14.44 -3.79 17.31
C GLY A 202 -14.47 -2.62 16.33
N GLU A 203 -15.31 -1.64 16.62
CA GLU A 203 -15.46 -0.48 15.75
C GLU A 203 -14.58 0.70 16.20
N LEU A 204 -14.15 1.47 15.23
CA LEU A 204 -13.48 2.76 15.43
C LEU A 204 -14.02 3.79 14.43
N THR A 205 -13.79 5.07 14.72
CA THR A 205 -14.02 6.13 13.73
C THR A 205 -12.72 6.78 13.32
N ILE A 206 -12.64 7.22 12.06
CA ILE A 206 -11.66 8.16 11.54
C ILE A 206 -12.46 9.35 11.02
N GLY A 207 -12.39 10.48 11.70
CA GLY A 207 -13.31 11.58 11.48
C GLY A 207 -14.77 11.15 11.69
N SER A 208 -15.58 11.26 10.65
CA SER A 208 -17.00 10.82 10.67
C SER A 208 -17.23 9.41 10.16
N VAL A 209 -16.19 8.74 9.62
CA VAL A 209 -16.33 7.43 8.98
C VAL A 209 -16.10 6.32 9.99
N ARG A 210 -17.03 5.36 10.05
CA ARG A 210 -16.92 4.18 10.91
C ARG A 210 -16.24 3.03 10.18
N PHE A 211 -15.36 2.36 10.91
CA PHE A 211 -14.64 1.18 10.43
C PHE A 211 -14.71 0.03 11.45
N ASN A 212 -14.74 -1.19 10.95
CA ASN A 212 -14.43 -2.38 11.74
C ASN A 212 -12.93 -2.63 11.74
N ALA A 213 -12.33 -2.82 12.92
CA ALA A 213 -11.01 -3.37 13.07
C ALA A 213 -11.07 -4.87 12.79
N VAL A 214 -10.58 -5.31 11.62
CA VAL A 214 -10.75 -6.69 11.15
C VAL A 214 -9.68 -7.61 11.72
N LYS A 215 -8.42 -7.31 11.39
CA LYS A 215 -7.26 -8.11 11.83
C LYS A 215 -5.94 -7.37 11.59
N PRO A 216 -4.91 -7.72 12.35
CA PRO A 216 -3.55 -7.33 12.02
C PRO A 216 -3.09 -7.90 10.67
N VAL A 217 -2.21 -7.18 9.97
CA VAL A 217 -1.74 -7.56 8.63
C VAL A 217 -0.44 -8.33 8.70
N VAL A 218 -0.46 -9.59 8.27
CA VAL A 218 0.74 -10.42 8.12
C VAL A 218 1.62 -9.89 6.98
N ARG A 219 2.90 -9.73 7.25
CA ARG A 219 3.85 -9.14 6.31
C ARG A 219 4.61 -10.19 5.52
N CYS A 220 5.15 -9.79 4.38
CA CYS A 220 5.88 -10.66 3.48
C CYS A 220 7.18 -9.98 3.02
N LEU A 221 7.98 -10.68 2.23
CA LEU A 221 9.28 -10.25 1.74
C LEU A 221 9.28 -8.85 1.07
N ALA A 222 8.14 -8.36 0.60
CA ALA A 222 8.02 -7.01 0.04
C ALA A 222 8.45 -5.92 1.05
N THR A 223 8.29 -6.14 2.37
CA THR A 223 8.69 -5.17 3.40
C THR A 223 10.20 -5.03 3.58
N HIS A 224 11.00 -5.97 3.08
CA HIS A 224 12.47 -5.85 3.06
C HIS A 224 12.94 -4.80 2.03
N THR A 225 12.09 -4.48 1.03
CA THR A 225 12.43 -3.56 -0.04
C THR A 225 12.42 -2.12 0.46
N ASN A 226 13.53 -1.43 0.27
CA ASN A 226 13.63 0.01 0.46
C ASN A 226 12.73 0.73 -0.58
N PRO A 227 11.80 1.60 -0.15
CA PRO A 227 10.84 2.23 -1.03
C PRO A 227 11.44 3.24 -2.02
N GLU A 228 12.70 3.66 -1.80
CA GLU A 228 13.41 4.58 -2.70
C GLU A 228 14.37 3.82 -3.63
N SER A 229 15.29 3.03 -3.06
CA SER A 229 16.33 2.36 -3.84
C SER A 229 15.88 1.05 -4.50
N GLY A 230 14.78 0.45 -4.05
CA GLY A 230 14.33 -0.85 -4.50
C GLY A 230 15.22 -2.02 -4.04
N GLU A 231 16.18 -1.78 -3.16
CA GLU A 231 17.05 -2.82 -2.61
C GLU A 231 16.39 -3.49 -1.40
N ARG A 232 16.74 -4.74 -1.14
CA ARG A 232 16.38 -5.43 0.11
C ARG A 232 17.48 -5.18 1.13
N ASP A 233 17.36 -4.08 1.87
CA ASP A 233 18.40 -3.56 2.76
C ASP A 233 18.18 -3.90 4.24
N LEU A 234 16.97 -4.28 4.66
CA LEU A 234 16.61 -4.58 6.04
C LEU A 234 15.84 -5.90 6.17
N ASP A 235 16.15 -6.72 7.17
CA ASP A 235 15.36 -7.91 7.53
C ASP A 235 14.18 -7.53 8.45
N VAL A 236 13.21 -6.83 7.87
CA VAL A 236 12.05 -6.31 8.58
C VAL A 236 11.17 -7.42 9.16
N MET A 237 11.07 -8.58 8.49
CA MET A 237 10.18 -9.65 8.94
C MET A 237 10.67 -10.29 10.24
N THR A 238 11.97 -10.56 10.35
CA THR A 238 12.57 -11.09 11.60
C THR A 238 12.49 -10.05 12.72
N ALA A 239 12.78 -8.78 12.41
CA ALA A 239 12.69 -7.69 13.37
C ALA A 239 11.29 -7.50 13.94
N LEU A 240 10.24 -7.57 13.13
CA LEU A 240 8.85 -7.45 13.58
C LEU A 240 8.49 -8.52 14.62
N GLN A 241 8.87 -9.78 14.40
CA GLN A 241 8.57 -10.87 15.32
C GLN A 241 9.20 -10.68 16.70
N THR A 242 10.36 -10.05 16.75
CA THR A 242 11.05 -9.77 18.02
C THR A 242 10.60 -8.45 18.65
N ALA A 243 10.27 -7.44 17.85
CA ALA A 243 9.84 -6.13 18.34
C ALA A 243 8.44 -6.17 18.98
N ASN A 244 7.50 -6.88 18.38
CA ASN A 244 6.10 -6.95 18.88
C ASN A 244 5.69 -8.33 19.42
N GLY A 245 6.56 -9.34 19.31
CA GLY A 245 6.31 -10.70 19.84
C GLY A 245 5.26 -11.50 19.06
N ILE A 246 4.85 -11.07 17.85
CA ILE A 246 3.79 -11.71 17.08
C ILE A 246 4.36 -12.56 15.94
N THR A 247 3.90 -13.80 15.87
CA THR A 247 4.23 -14.75 14.80
C THR A 247 2.94 -15.23 14.13
N PRO A 248 2.85 -15.17 12.76
CA PRO A 248 3.84 -14.69 11.78
C PRO A 248 4.10 -13.18 11.87
N PRO A 249 5.17 -12.66 11.20
CA PRO A 249 5.52 -11.24 11.28
C PRO A 249 4.34 -10.36 10.87
N THR A 250 3.94 -9.46 11.74
CA THR A 250 2.69 -8.70 11.65
C THR A 250 2.94 -7.23 11.92
N PHE A 251 2.32 -6.36 11.12
CA PHE A 251 2.38 -4.92 11.25
C PHE A 251 1.18 -4.28 10.53
N SER A 252 0.66 -3.17 11.03
CA SER A 252 -0.56 -2.49 10.56
C SER A 252 -1.85 -3.23 10.93
N LEU A 253 -2.92 -2.49 11.00
CA LEU A 253 -4.29 -2.98 11.20
C LEU A 253 -5.07 -2.87 9.88
N TRP A 254 -5.81 -3.91 9.53
CA TRP A 254 -6.77 -3.86 8.42
C TRP A 254 -8.13 -3.44 8.92
N LEU A 255 -8.68 -2.46 8.21
CA LEU A 255 -9.97 -1.84 8.48
C LEU A 255 -10.94 -2.08 7.31
N GLU A 256 -12.21 -2.27 7.63
CA GLU A 256 -13.31 -2.26 6.65
C GLU A 256 -14.32 -1.18 7.01
N PRO A 257 -14.76 -0.34 6.04
CA PRO A 257 -15.87 0.59 6.28
C PRO A 257 -17.12 -0.17 6.73
N VAL A 258 -17.83 0.36 7.74
CA VAL A 258 -19.09 -0.23 8.22
C VAL A 258 -20.19 0.00 7.18
N GLU A 259 -20.31 1.22 6.69
CA GLU A 259 -21.26 1.62 5.65
C GLU A 259 -20.65 1.45 4.25
N LYS A 260 -20.69 0.24 3.70
CA LYS A 260 -20.04 -0.06 2.40
C LYS A 260 -20.75 0.60 1.22
N ASP A 261 -22.05 0.79 1.28
CA ASP A 261 -22.88 1.34 0.19
C ASP A 261 -22.87 2.89 0.15
N GLN A 262 -22.13 3.52 1.07
CA GLN A 262 -22.01 4.98 1.15
C GLN A 262 -20.62 5.42 0.72
N THR A 263 -20.60 6.54 -0.01
CA THR A 263 -19.35 7.27 -0.27
C THR A 263 -19.00 8.06 0.98
N SER A 264 -17.80 7.84 1.52
CA SER A 264 -17.33 8.49 2.73
C SER A 264 -15.87 8.93 2.55
N THR A 265 -15.48 10.01 3.23
CA THR A 265 -14.15 10.58 3.07
C THR A 265 -13.47 10.79 4.42
N ILE A 266 -12.22 10.33 4.53
CA ILE A 266 -11.32 10.62 5.65
C ILE A 266 -10.24 11.61 5.21
N ARG A 267 -9.74 12.43 6.16
CA ARG A 267 -8.79 13.52 5.88
C ARG A 267 -7.60 13.50 6.82
N VAL A 268 -6.50 14.06 6.37
CA VAL A 268 -5.39 14.40 7.26
C VAL A 268 -5.91 15.34 8.37
N GLY A 269 -5.54 15.05 9.62
CA GLY A 269 -6.02 15.73 10.81
C GLY A 269 -7.26 15.13 11.46
N ASP A 270 -7.95 14.20 10.81
CA ASP A 270 -9.12 13.53 11.40
C ASP A 270 -8.73 12.78 12.69
N GLU A 271 -9.58 12.91 13.70
CA GLU A 271 -9.43 12.20 14.96
C GLU A 271 -9.81 10.72 14.79
N VAL A 272 -9.03 9.84 15.42
CA VAL A 272 -9.31 8.40 15.50
C VAL A 272 -9.83 8.07 16.89
N LYS A 273 -11.01 7.45 16.96
CA LYS A 273 -11.65 7.04 18.20
C LYS A 273 -12.04 5.58 18.18
N LEU A 274 -11.58 4.82 19.17
CA LEU A 274 -12.10 3.48 19.43
C LEU A 274 -13.49 3.61 20.06
N LEU A 275 -14.46 2.92 19.49
CA LEU A 275 -15.81 2.88 20.03
C LEU A 275 -15.86 1.75 21.06
N SER A 276 -16.22 2.10 22.31
CA SER A 276 -16.45 1.10 23.35
C SER A 276 -17.61 0.19 22.94
N LYS A 277 -17.41 -1.12 23.15
CA LYS A 277 -18.49 -2.12 23.01
C LYS A 277 -19.63 -1.83 23.95
#